data_134f38ce8c42a234a84de31930646169
#
_entry.id   134f38ce8c42a234a84de31930646169
#
_cell.length_a   1.000
_cell.length_b   1.000
_cell.length_c   1.000
_cell.angle_alpha   90.00
_cell.angle_beta   90.00
_cell.angle_gamma   90.00
#
_symmetry.space_group_name_H-M   'P 1'
#
loop_
_entity.id
_entity.type
_entity.pdbx_description
1 polymer ?
#
loop_
_entity_poly.entity_id
_entity_poly.type
_entity_poly.pdbx_seq_one_letter_code
_entity_poly.pdbx_strand_id
1 'polypeptide(L)'
;MLALAGVLLFALFAALGIWQLERRAWKLALIERVESRVHAPPADAPAPADWPRIDAGEYEYRHLRLEGVLLHEREALVQASTRLGPGYWVLTPLRTAHGVILVNRGFVPHERRERATRSGNEPVGEVRLTGLLRISEPGGGFLRRNDPAADRWFSRDVQAIAAARGLPHVAPFFVDEDAPAAQPTGAEPRWPVGGLTVIAFHNNHLVYALTWFGLALGVALAAWLVARAEHRLRRTHGPGATDVAESTRDSAAD
;
A
#
# COMPACT_ATOMS: atom_id res chain seq x y z
N MET A 1 -6.45 14.77 -41.19
CA MET A 1 -7.17 14.37 -39.98
C MET A 1 -6.63 13.06 -39.43
N LEU A 2 -6.58 11.94 -40.17
CA LEU A 2 -6.13 10.62 -39.67
C LEU A 2 -4.68 10.63 -39.17
N ALA A 3 -3.75 11.26 -39.91
CA ALA A 3 -2.34 11.35 -39.50
C ALA A 3 -2.16 12.14 -38.19
N LEU A 4 -2.90 13.25 -38.01
CA LEU A 4 -2.87 14.02 -36.77
C LEU A 4 -3.40 13.20 -35.58
N ALA A 5 -4.51 12.48 -35.78
CA ALA A 5 -5.05 11.58 -34.75
C ALA A 5 -4.04 10.48 -34.37
N GLY A 6 -3.35 9.90 -35.36
CA GLY A 6 -2.31 8.91 -35.11
C GLY A 6 -1.14 9.47 -34.28
N VAL A 7 -0.65 10.66 -34.58
CA VAL A 7 0.41 11.33 -33.84
C VAL A 7 -0.03 11.61 -32.38
N LEU A 8 -1.26 12.12 -32.20
CA LEU A 8 -1.80 12.41 -30.87
C LEU A 8 -1.95 11.14 -30.01
N LEU A 9 -2.45 10.05 -30.61
CA LEU A 9 -2.57 8.77 -29.91
C LEU A 9 -1.21 8.18 -29.54
N PHE A 10 -0.25 8.24 -30.48
CA PHE A 10 1.13 7.80 -30.20
C PHE A 10 1.74 8.60 -29.03
N ALA A 11 1.63 9.93 -29.08
CA ALA A 11 2.15 10.81 -28.04
C ALA A 11 1.49 10.53 -26.67
N LEU A 12 0.15 10.33 -26.67
CA LEU A 12 -0.59 9.99 -25.46
C LEU A 12 -0.11 8.67 -24.84
N PHE A 13 -0.02 7.61 -25.64
CA PHE A 13 0.40 6.29 -25.13
C PHE A 13 1.86 6.30 -24.70
N ALA A 14 2.74 6.99 -25.41
CA ALA A 14 4.14 7.15 -25.00
C ALA A 14 4.25 7.91 -23.67
N ALA A 15 3.51 9.01 -23.50
CA ALA A 15 3.47 9.77 -22.25
C ALA A 15 2.95 8.95 -21.07
N LEU A 16 1.90 8.15 -21.27
CA LEU A 16 1.36 7.23 -20.25
C LEU A 16 2.39 6.14 -19.88
N GLY A 17 3.12 5.62 -20.86
CA GLY A 17 4.20 4.67 -20.64
C GLY A 17 5.33 5.25 -19.78
N ILE A 18 5.78 6.46 -20.10
CA ILE A 18 6.81 7.19 -19.34
C ILE A 18 6.32 7.45 -17.91
N TRP A 19 5.11 7.98 -17.75
CA TRP A 19 4.51 8.23 -16.44
C TRP A 19 4.46 6.96 -15.56
N GLN A 20 4.14 5.80 -16.15
CA GLN A 20 4.15 4.53 -15.41
C GLN A 20 5.55 4.14 -14.95
N LEU A 21 6.60 4.41 -15.73
CA LEU A 21 7.99 4.16 -15.32
C LEU A 21 8.42 5.08 -14.17
N GLU A 22 8.08 6.36 -14.23
CA GLU A 22 8.34 7.32 -13.15
C GLU A 22 7.60 6.92 -11.86
N ARG A 23 6.33 6.54 -11.99
CA ARG A 23 5.54 6.07 -10.84
C ARG A 23 6.11 4.80 -10.23
N ARG A 24 6.62 3.88 -11.07
CA ARG A 24 7.32 2.68 -10.59
C ARG A 24 8.58 3.04 -9.82
N ALA A 25 9.41 3.93 -10.33
CA ALA A 25 10.64 4.35 -9.67
C ALA A 25 10.37 4.99 -8.30
N TRP A 26 9.38 5.89 -8.23
CA TRP A 26 8.93 6.48 -6.97
C TRP A 26 8.46 5.41 -5.97
N LYS A 27 7.68 4.43 -6.43
CA LYS A 27 7.15 3.36 -5.57
C LYS A 27 8.25 2.43 -5.07
N LEU A 28 9.25 2.11 -5.90
CA LEU A 28 10.40 1.30 -5.48
C LEU A 28 11.23 2.01 -4.41
N ALA A 29 11.46 3.32 -4.54
CA ALA A 29 12.15 4.11 -3.52
C ALA A 29 11.37 4.19 -2.20
N LEU A 30 10.02 4.19 -2.25
CA LEU A 30 9.19 4.09 -1.06
C LEU A 30 9.32 2.72 -0.39
N ILE A 31 9.26 1.64 -1.16
CA ILE A 31 9.42 0.26 -0.67
C ILE A 31 10.78 0.11 0.01
N GLU A 32 11.86 0.51 -0.63
CA GLU A 32 13.21 0.43 -0.08
C GLU A 32 13.34 1.18 1.25
N ARG A 33 12.73 2.36 1.35
CA ARG A 33 12.72 3.16 2.59
C ARG A 33 11.96 2.46 3.72
N VAL A 34 10.82 1.83 3.42
CA VAL A 34 10.06 1.06 4.41
C VAL A 34 10.83 -0.20 4.81
N GLU A 35 11.35 -0.95 3.87
CA GLU A 35 12.14 -2.16 4.11
C GLU A 35 13.37 -1.86 4.99
N SER A 36 14.08 -0.76 4.71
CA SER A 36 15.24 -0.36 5.52
C SER A 36 14.86 -0.02 6.97
N ARG A 37 13.67 0.56 7.20
CA ARG A 37 13.19 0.86 8.56
C ARG A 37 12.75 -0.39 9.32
N VAL A 38 12.05 -1.29 8.65
CA VAL A 38 11.56 -2.54 9.24
C VAL A 38 12.69 -3.43 9.72
N HIS A 39 13.78 -3.49 8.94
CA HIS A 39 14.94 -4.32 9.25
C HIS A 39 16.05 -3.59 10.02
N ALA A 40 15.86 -2.31 10.34
CA ALA A 40 16.80 -1.58 11.18
C ALA A 40 16.85 -2.16 12.60
N PRO A 41 17.99 -2.09 13.27
CA PRO A 41 18.04 -2.41 14.70
C PRO A 41 17.00 -1.58 15.48
N PRO A 42 16.32 -2.16 16.50
CA PRO A 42 15.33 -1.44 17.27
C PRO A 42 15.93 -0.21 17.97
N ALA A 43 15.35 0.96 17.71
CA ALA A 43 15.68 2.23 18.37
C ALA A 43 14.75 2.47 19.57
N ASP A 44 15.12 3.39 20.44
CA ASP A 44 14.23 3.79 21.54
C ASP A 44 13.01 4.56 21.01
N ALA A 45 11.89 4.47 21.70
CA ALA A 45 10.67 5.18 21.34
C ALA A 45 10.89 6.70 21.35
N PRO A 46 10.23 7.46 20.43
CA PRO A 46 10.29 8.91 20.42
C PRO A 46 9.88 9.51 21.77
N ALA A 47 10.66 10.47 22.27
CA ALA A 47 10.36 11.18 23.50
C ALA A 47 9.08 12.01 23.36
N PRO A 48 8.37 12.36 24.45
CA PRO A 48 7.16 13.19 24.40
C PRO A 48 7.34 14.53 23.71
N ALA A 49 8.54 15.12 23.74
CA ALA A 49 8.86 16.35 23.02
C ALA A 49 8.81 16.18 21.49
N ASP A 50 8.94 14.98 20.98
CA ASP A 50 8.89 14.66 19.54
C ASP A 50 7.47 14.31 19.07
N TRP A 51 6.55 13.96 19.97
CA TRP A 51 5.20 13.50 19.64
C TRP A 51 4.42 14.43 18.71
N PRO A 52 4.47 15.76 18.85
CA PRO A 52 3.78 16.67 17.93
C PRO A 52 4.29 16.65 16.49
N ARG A 53 5.49 16.10 16.25
CA ARG A 53 6.14 16.06 14.92
C ARG A 53 6.04 14.69 14.26
N ILE A 54 5.40 13.71 14.91
CA ILE A 54 5.30 12.36 14.38
C ILE A 54 4.34 12.33 13.21
N ASP A 55 4.86 11.97 12.04
CA ASP A 55 4.13 11.78 10.79
C ASP A 55 4.46 10.44 10.13
N ALA A 56 3.61 10.02 9.17
CA ALA A 56 3.79 8.76 8.46
C ALA A 56 5.05 8.73 7.59
N GLY A 57 5.42 9.86 6.98
CA GLY A 57 6.56 9.95 6.07
C GLY A 57 7.88 9.63 6.73
N GLU A 58 8.04 10.10 7.96
CA GLU A 58 9.29 9.97 8.69
C GLU A 58 9.29 8.82 9.70
N TYR A 59 8.18 8.59 10.40
CA TYR A 59 8.17 7.70 11.56
C TYR A 59 7.52 6.34 11.30
N GLU A 60 6.61 6.20 10.34
CA GLU A 60 5.91 4.94 10.12
C GLU A 60 6.87 3.81 9.75
N TYR A 61 6.64 2.64 10.35
CA TYR A 61 7.46 1.42 10.27
C TYR A 61 8.87 1.54 10.87
N ARG A 62 9.19 2.56 11.66
CA ARG A 62 10.42 2.53 12.46
C ARG A 62 10.35 1.38 13.45
N HIS A 63 11.42 0.60 13.53
CA HIS A 63 11.54 -0.49 14.49
C HIS A 63 11.92 0.08 15.86
N LEU A 64 11.08 -0.13 16.85
CA LEU A 64 11.22 0.42 18.19
C LEU A 64 11.45 -0.66 19.23
N ARG A 65 12.17 -0.30 20.30
CA ARG A 65 12.27 -1.01 21.56
C ARG A 65 11.49 -0.26 22.61
N LEU A 66 10.65 -0.97 23.34
CA LEU A 66 9.80 -0.44 24.42
C LEU A 66 10.07 -1.21 25.71
N GLU A 67 9.98 -0.48 26.83
CA GLU A 67 10.09 -1.04 28.17
C GLU A 67 9.00 -0.44 29.05
N GLY A 68 8.29 -1.27 29.84
CA GLY A 68 7.21 -0.82 30.68
C GLY A 68 6.30 -1.93 31.18
N VAL A 69 5.13 -1.56 31.71
CA VAL A 69 4.12 -2.46 32.24
C VAL A 69 2.87 -2.44 31.37
N LEU A 70 2.46 -3.60 30.88
CA LEU A 70 1.23 -3.75 30.10
C LEU A 70 -0.01 -3.66 31.00
N LEU A 71 -0.96 -2.82 30.63
CA LEU A 71 -2.23 -2.60 31.35
C LEU A 71 -3.33 -3.47 30.74
N HIS A 72 -3.29 -4.77 30.97
CA HIS A 72 -4.19 -5.75 30.35
C HIS A 72 -5.68 -5.49 30.59
N GLU A 73 -6.05 -4.91 31.75
CA GLU A 73 -7.45 -4.55 32.05
C GLU A 73 -7.97 -3.41 31.19
N ARG A 74 -7.08 -2.65 30.54
CA ARG A 74 -7.39 -1.48 29.71
C ARG A 74 -7.21 -1.74 28.22
N GLU A 75 -7.12 -3.03 27.82
CA GLU A 75 -7.02 -3.36 26.40
C GLU A 75 -8.26 -2.95 25.61
N ALA A 76 -8.09 -2.71 24.32
CA ALA A 76 -9.16 -2.49 23.37
C ALA A 76 -9.08 -3.54 22.25
N LEU A 77 -10.24 -4.04 21.82
CA LEU A 77 -10.35 -5.01 20.75
C LEU A 77 -10.84 -4.35 19.48
N VAL A 78 -9.97 -4.24 18.46
CA VAL A 78 -10.28 -3.63 17.18
C VAL A 78 -10.60 -4.71 16.16
N GLN A 79 -11.75 -4.63 15.50
CA GLN A 79 -12.15 -5.61 14.48
C GLN A 79 -11.07 -5.75 13.40
N ALA A 80 -10.76 -6.99 13.06
CA ALA A 80 -9.72 -7.34 12.12
C ALA A 80 -10.15 -8.47 11.19
N SER A 81 -9.60 -8.46 9.99
CA SER A 81 -9.63 -9.59 9.07
C SER A 81 -8.20 -9.88 8.64
N THR A 82 -7.71 -11.07 8.95
CA THR A 82 -6.33 -11.48 8.69
C THR A 82 -6.31 -12.79 7.90
N ARG A 83 -5.13 -13.28 7.56
CA ARG A 83 -4.94 -14.64 6.99
C ARG A 83 -5.43 -15.76 7.93
N LEU A 84 -5.61 -15.45 9.21
CA LEU A 84 -6.15 -16.37 10.23
C LEU A 84 -7.68 -16.26 10.34
N GLY A 85 -8.33 -15.48 9.47
CA GLY A 85 -9.77 -15.27 9.47
C GLY A 85 -10.20 -13.95 10.14
N PRO A 86 -11.51 -13.77 10.37
CA PRO A 86 -12.07 -12.62 11.08
C PRO A 86 -11.84 -12.75 12.60
N GLY A 87 -11.66 -11.61 13.27
CA GLY A 87 -11.43 -11.54 14.71
C GLY A 87 -11.06 -10.14 15.16
N TYR A 88 -10.07 -10.01 16.03
CA TYR A 88 -9.70 -8.73 16.65
C TYR A 88 -8.18 -8.56 16.78
N TRP A 89 -7.72 -7.32 16.58
CA TRP A 89 -6.43 -6.87 17.10
C TRP A 89 -6.58 -6.54 18.58
N VAL A 90 -5.61 -6.94 19.40
CA VAL A 90 -5.57 -6.65 20.83
C VAL A 90 -4.63 -5.49 21.09
N LEU A 91 -5.17 -4.29 21.28
CA LEU A 91 -4.40 -3.10 21.64
C LEU A 91 -4.34 -2.99 23.16
N THR A 92 -3.17 -3.26 23.73
CA THR A 92 -2.92 -3.17 25.18
C THR A 92 -2.06 -1.93 25.45
N PRO A 93 -2.48 -1.02 26.35
CA PRO A 93 -1.64 0.09 26.76
C PRO A 93 -0.38 -0.38 27.50
N LEU A 94 0.77 0.12 27.10
CA LEU A 94 2.06 -0.05 27.80
C LEU A 94 2.38 1.24 28.53
N ARG A 95 2.45 1.18 29.85
CA ARG A 95 2.90 2.31 30.69
C ARG A 95 4.42 2.30 30.74
N THR A 96 5.03 3.27 30.11
CA THR A 96 6.48 3.51 30.09
C THR A 96 6.89 4.60 31.08
N ALA A 97 8.18 4.86 31.21
CA ALA A 97 8.70 5.99 31.99
C ALA A 97 8.27 7.36 31.44
N HIS A 98 7.90 7.45 30.14
CA HIS A 98 7.62 8.71 29.43
C HIS A 98 6.15 8.94 29.10
N GLY A 99 5.28 8.00 29.43
CA GLY A 99 3.85 8.05 29.11
C GLY A 99 3.31 6.70 28.68
N VAL A 100 2.13 6.70 28.07
CA VAL A 100 1.48 5.47 27.64
C VAL A 100 1.61 5.31 26.12
N ILE A 101 1.99 4.12 25.67
CA ILE A 101 2.01 3.74 24.25
C ILE A 101 1.05 2.57 24.06
N LEU A 102 0.14 2.67 23.08
CA LEU A 102 -0.70 1.52 22.72
C LEU A 102 0.14 0.51 21.95
N VAL A 103 0.10 -0.76 22.38
CA VAL A 103 0.79 -1.88 21.74
C VAL A 103 -0.24 -2.84 21.18
N ASN A 104 -0.22 -3.04 19.87
CA ASN A 104 -0.97 -4.11 19.23
C ASN A 104 -0.21 -5.43 19.46
N ARG A 105 -0.69 -6.19 20.43
CA ARG A 105 -0.13 -7.50 20.83
C ARG A 105 -0.34 -8.59 19.78
N GLY A 106 -1.21 -8.32 18.80
CA GLY A 106 -1.52 -9.26 17.75
C GLY A 106 -3.00 -9.60 17.63
N PHE A 107 -3.28 -10.63 16.86
CA PHE A 107 -4.63 -11.06 16.48
C PHE A 107 -5.16 -12.15 17.42
N VAL A 108 -6.48 -12.08 17.66
CA VAL A 108 -7.27 -13.15 18.29
C VAL A 108 -8.52 -13.43 17.47
N PRO A 109 -8.94 -14.70 17.32
CA PRO A 109 -10.21 -15.04 16.67
C PRO A 109 -11.38 -14.75 17.62
N HIS A 110 -12.61 -14.82 17.10
CA HIS A 110 -13.82 -14.50 17.88
C HIS A 110 -13.95 -15.32 19.17
N GLU A 111 -13.56 -16.59 19.16
CA GLU A 111 -13.60 -17.52 20.28
C GLU A 111 -12.64 -17.13 21.41
N ARG A 112 -11.62 -16.34 21.09
CA ARG A 112 -10.62 -15.80 22.01
C ARG A 112 -10.81 -14.32 22.34
N ARG A 113 -12.00 -13.77 22.05
CA ARG A 113 -12.33 -12.39 22.37
C ARG A 113 -12.21 -12.10 23.85
N GLU A 114 -12.80 -12.98 24.69
CA GLU A 114 -12.79 -12.82 26.14
C GLU A 114 -11.36 -13.02 26.68
N ARG A 115 -10.89 -12.03 27.47
CA ARG A 115 -9.54 -12.03 28.03
C ARG A 115 -9.25 -13.31 28.83
N ALA A 116 -10.21 -13.80 29.61
CA ALA A 116 -10.05 -15.03 30.40
C ALA A 116 -9.66 -16.26 29.57
N THR A 117 -10.00 -16.29 28.26
CA THR A 117 -9.66 -17.41 27.37
C THR A 117 -8.22 -17.41 26.90
N ARG A 118 -7.43 -16.36 27.21
CA ARG A 118 -6.05 -16.15 26.75
C ARG A 118 -5.11 -15.58 27.84
N SER A 119 -5.61 -15.35 29.05
CA SER A 119 -4.86 -14.72 30.15
C SER A 119 -3.61 -15.50 30.57
N GLY A 120 -3.52 -16.80 30.31
CA GLY A 120 -2.33 -17.61 30.59
C GLY A 120 -1.05 -17.18 29.84
N ASN A 121 -1.14 -16.30 28.85
CA ASN A 121 -0.02 -15.77 28.09
C ASN A 121 0.25 -14.28 28.37
N GLU A 122 -0.36 -13.72 29.40
CA GLU A 122 -0.16 -12.32 29.78
C GLU A 122 1.10 -12.17 30.64
N PRO A 123 2.15 -11.46 30.19
CA PRO A 123 3.30 -11.21 31.02
C PRO A 123 2.93 -10.27 32.16
N VAL A 124 3.43 -10.56 33.36
CA VAL A 124 3.23 -9.79 34.58
C VAL A 124 4.48 -8.98 34.89
N GLY A 125 4.31 -7.72 35.31
CA GLY A 125 5.43 -6.86 35.66
C GLY A 125 6.00 -6.11 34.45
N GLU A 126 7.28 -5.72 34.57
CA GLU A 126 7.97 -4.99 33.52
C GLU A 126 8.33 -5.90 32.36
N VAL A 127 8.03 -5.46 31.14
CA VAL A 127 8.33 -6.19 29.91
C VAL A 127 9.22 -5.36 29.02
N ARG A 128 10.01 -6.05 28.19
CA ARG A 128 10.74 -5.49 27.04
C ARG A 128 10.18 -6.12 25.80
N LEU A 129 9.78 -5.28 24.87
CA LEU A 129 9.25 -5.71 23.59
C LEU A 129 9.80 -4.85 22.46
N THR A 130 9.77 -5.40 21.25
CA THR A 130 10.09 -4.68 20.01
C THR A 130 8.89 -4.70 19.08
N GLY A 131 8.86 -3.75 18.16
CA GLY A 131 7.78 -3.67 17.19
C GLY A 131 7.88 -2.45 16.30
N LEU A 132 6.96 -2.37 15.34
CA LEU A 132 6.93 -1.33 14.33
C LEU A 132 5.99 -0.18 14.72
N LEU A 133 6.51 1.05 14.70
CA LEU A 133 5.69 2.24 14.91
C LEU A 133 4.64 2.38 13.79
N ARG A 134 3.40 2.61 14.20
CA ARG A 134 2.27 2.82 13.30
C ARG A 134 1.53 4.08 13.66
N ILE A 135 1.15 4.82 12.65
CA ILE A 135 0.36 6.05 12.83
C ILE A 135 -1.08 5.70 13.21
N SER A 136 -1.66 6.50 14.10
CA SER A 136 -3.07 6.38 14.50
C SER A 136 -4.01 6.39 13.29
N GLU A 137 -5.06 5.57 13.35
CA GLU A 137 -6.08 5.43 12.31
C GLU A 137 -7.42 6.01 12.82
N PRO A 138 -7.63 7.35 12.76
CA PRO A 138 -8.79 7.98 13.39
C PRO A 138 -10.12 7.67 12.67
N GLY A 139 -11.21 7.63 13.45
CA GLY A 139 -12.59 7.69 12.97
C GLY A 139 -13.27 6.36 12.68
N GLY A 140 -12.56 5.33 12.25
CA GLY A 140 -13.13 4.02 11.94
C GLY A 140 -12.65 3.41 10.63
N GLY A 141 -13.27 2.32 10.17
CA GLY A 141 -12.97 1.63 8.93
C GLY A 141 -13.88 2.04 7.77
N PHE A 142 -13.76 1.35 6.64
CA PHE A 142 -14.64 1.57 5.48
C PHE A 142 -16.11 1.34 5.85
N LEU A 143 -16.94 2.37 5.69
CA LEU A 143 -18.37 2.40 6.00
C LEU A 143 -18.73 2.09 7.48
N ARG A 144 -17.78 2.10 8.40
CA ARG A 144 -18.00 1.84 9.83
C ARG A 144 -17.27 2.88 10.66
N ARG A 145 -17.94 3.43 11.67
CA ARG A 145 -17.34 4.36 12.62
C ARG A 145 -17.04 3.67 13.94
N ASN A 146 -15.98 4.09 14.60
CA ASN A 146 -15.72 3.70 15.98
C ASN A 146 -16.87 4.17 16.88
N ASP A 147 -17.26 3.33 17.82
CA ASP A 147 -18.30 3.59 18.82
C ASP A 147 -17.72 3.34 20.21
N PRO A 148 -17.06 4.36 20.80
CA PRO A 148 -16.45 4.24 22.12
C PRO A 148 -17.42 3.90 23.24
N ALA A 149 -18.68 4.34 23.13
CA ALA A 149 -19.70 4.09 24.15
C ALA A 149 -20.11 2.61 24.22
N ALA A 150 -20.11 1.92 23.07
CA ALA A 150 -20.39 0.50 22.97
C ALA A 150 -19.11 -0.38 22.93
N ASP A 151 -17.94 0.23 23.17
CA ASP A 151 -16.61 -0.45 23.05
C ASP A 151 -16.44 -1.20 21.73
N ARG A 152 -16.87 -0.58 20.62
CA ARG A 152 -16.78 -1.16 19.28
C ARG A 152 -15.78 -0.37 18.44
N TRP A 153 -14.69 -1.02 18.04
CA TRP A 153 -13.59 -0.42 17.33
C TRP A 153 -13.41 -1.08 15.97
N PHE A 154 -13.31 -0.24 14.92
CA PHE A 154 -13.12 -0.66 13.52
C PHE A 154 -11.81 -0.14 12.94
N SER A 155 -11.08 0.70 13.69
CA SER A 155 -9.75 1.19 13.38
C SER A 155 -8.96 1.41 14.67
N ARG A 156 -7.65 1.47 14.55
CA ARG A 156 -6.72 1.66 15.68
C ARG A 156 -6.56 3.15 15.97
N ASP A 157 -7.67 3.77 16.39
CA ASP A 157 -7.77 5.18 16.75
C ASP A 157 -7.22 5.38 18.17
N VAL A 158 -5.94 5.75 18.23
CA VAL A 158 -5.21 5.88 19.49
C VAL A 158 -5.87 6.86 20.44
N GLN A 159 -6.29 8.04 19.96
CA GLN A 159 -6.86 9.08 20.81
C GLN A 159 -8.24 8.69 21.35
N ALA A 160 -9.08 8.13 20.50
CA ALA A 160 -10.40 7.68 20.91
C ALA A 160 -10.33 6.50 21.91
N ILE A 161 -9.43 5.54 21.68
CA ILE A 161 -9.19 4.43 22.60
C ILE A 161 -8.63 4.94 23.93
N ALA A 162 -7.66 5.84 23.89
CA ALA A 162 -7.06 6.43 25.10
C ALA A 162 -8.11 7.15 25.96
N ALA A 163 -8.98 7.95 25.34
CA ALA A 163 -10.06 8.64 26.01
C ALA A 163 -11.06 7.65 26.65
N ALA A 164 -11.50 6.64 25.89
CA ALA A 164 -12.44 5.62 26.38
C ALA A 164 -11.86 4.77 27.52
N ARG A 165 -10.54 4.56 27.56
CA ARG A 165 -9.82 3.81 28.62
C ARG A 165 -9.33 4.70 29.76
N GLY A 166 -9.58 6.01 29.74
CA GLY A 166 -9.10 6.95 30.75
C GLY A 166 -7.57 6.96 30.90
N LEU A 167 -6.85 6.87 29.78
CA LEU A 167 -5.40 6.87 29.77
C LEU A 167 -4.86 8.30 29.66
N PRO A 168 -4.06 8.78 30.61
CA PRO A 168 -3.41 10.08 30.52
C PRO A 168 -2.11 9.96 29.68
N HIS A 169 -1.72 11.06 29.06
CA HIS A 169 -0.41 11.23 28.43
C HIS A 169 -0.04 10.08 27.47
N VAL A 170 -0.86 9.92 26.43
CA VAL A 170 -0.72 8.84 25.43
C VAL A 170 0.01 9.35 24.19
N ALA A 171 0.98 8.57 23.70
CA ALA A 171 1.67 8.83 22.45
C ALA A 171 0.67 8.87 21.27
N PRO A 172 0.87 9.72 20.24
CA PRO A 172 -0.06 9.83 19.11
C PRO A 172 0.06 8.69 18.08
N PHE A 173 0.80 7.65 18.42
CA PHE A 173 1.07 6.46 17.61
C PHE A 173 0.84 5.20 18.43
N PHE A 174 0.80 4.07 17.77
CA PHE A 174 0.84 2.76 18.41
C PHE A 174 2.00 1.93 17.85
N VAL A 175 2.27 0.79 18.47
CA VAL A 175 3.33 -0.12 18.04
C VAL A 175 2.72 -1.50 17.75
N ASP A 176 2.95 -2.01 16.54
CA ASP A 176 2.66 -3.41 16.20
C ASP A 176 3.80 -4.27 16.76
N GLU A 177 3.52 -5.11 17.77
CA GLU A 177 4.51 -5.99 18.40
C GLU A 177 5.05 -7.01 17.38
N ASP A 178 6.34 -7.24 17.40
CA ASP A 178 6.98 -8.24 16.57
C ASP A 178 6.45 -9.64 16.85
N ALA A 179 6.64 -10.54 15.89
CA ALA A 179 6.39 -11.96 16.16
C ALA A 179 7.25 -12.42 17.34
N PRO A 180 6.68 -13.15 18.31
CA PRO A 180 7.51 -13.79 19.33
C PRO A 180 8.50 -14.74 18.67
N ALA A 181 9.63 -14.96 19.34
CA ALA A 181 10.61 -15.95 18.89
C ALA A 181 9.92 -17.26 18.52
N ALA A 182 10.40 -17.90 17.44
CA ALA A 182 9.76 -19.04 16.79
C ALA A 182 9.21 -20.06 17.81
N GLN A 183 7.91 -20.32 17.71
CA GLN A 183 7.30 -21.41 18.46
C GLN A 183 7.70 -22.76 17.84
N PRO A 184 7.84 -23.83 18.62
CA PRO A 184 8.08 -25.16 18.09
C PRO A 184 7.00 -25.52 17.06
N THR A 185 7.41 -26.17 15.97
CA THR A 185 6.48 -26.63 14.92
C THR A 185 5.43 -27.56 15.54
N GLY A 186 4.15 -27.27 15.36
CA GLY A 186 3.03 -28.06 15.90
C GLY A 186 2.54 -27.63 17.29
N ALA A 187 3.12 -26.62 17.91
CA ALA A 187 2.57 -26.05 19.14
C ALA A 187 1.29 -25.27 18.85
N GLU A 188 0.32 -25.32 19.76
CA GLU A 188 -0.87 -24.45 19.66
C GLU A 188 -0.44 -22.98 19.67
N PRO A 189 -1.08 -22.13 18.83
CA PRO A 189 -0.78 -20.71 18.79
C PRO A 189 -0.97 -20.07 20.17
N ARG A 190 0.02 -19.34 20.64
CA ARG A 190 -0.15 -18.47 21.80
C ARG A 190 -0.90 -17.22 21.37
N TRP A 191 -2.02 -16.97 22.02
CA TRP A 191 -2.84 -15.80 21.75
C TRP A 191 -2.49 -14.63 22.67
N PRO A 192 -2.44 -13.38 22.15
CA PRO A 192 -2.58 -12.96 20.76
C PRO A 192 -1.40 -13.38 19.86
N VAL A 193 -1.65 -13.56 18.55
CA VAL A 193 -0.61 -13.87 17.57
C VAL A 193 -0.04 -12.57 17.01
N GLY A 194 1.18 -12.21 17.38
CA GLY A 194 1.93 -11.05 16.89
C GLY A 194 2.55 -11.27 15.51
N GLY A 195 3.20 -10.21 14.97
CA GLY A 195 3.94 -10.29 13.71
C GLY A 195 3.07 -10.46 12.46
N LEU A 196 1.79 -10.13 12.53
CA LEU A 196 0.87 -10.21 11.39
C LEU A 196 0.77 -8.90 10.60
N THR A 197 1.64 -7.95 10.84
CA THR A 197 1.72 -6.70 10.06
C THR A 197 2.11 -7.04 8.63
N VAL A 198 1.15 -6.89 7.71
CA VAL A 198 1.41 -7.15 6.28
C VAL A 198 1.93 -5.87 5.65
N ILE A 199 3.22 -5.84 5.35
CA ILE A 199 3.86 -4.76 4.58
C ILE A 199 3.94 -5.26 3.13
N ALA A 200 2.84 -5.18 2.39
CA ALA A 200 2.79 -5.61 0.99
C ALA A 200 2.52 -4.44 0.06
N PHE A 201 3.46 -4.15 -0.81
CA PHE A 201 3.34 -3.13 -1.84
C PHE A 201 3.10 -3.77 -3.21
N HIS A 202 1.86 -3.75 -3.68
CA HIS A 202 1.56 -4.15 -5.07
C HIS A 202 2.20 -3.17 -6.05
N ASN A 203 3.01 -3.66 -6.99
CA ASN A 203 3.69 -2.84 -7.97
C ASN A 203 3.53 -3.41 -9.39
N ASN A 204 2.44 -3.06 -10.05
CA ASN A 204 2.13 -3.52 -11.42
C ASN A 204 2.50 -2.47 -12.49
N HIS A 205 3.18 -1.38 -12.12
CA HIS A 205 3.47 -0.27 -13.02
C HIS A 205 4.28 -0.68 -14.26
N LEU A 206 5.18 -1.68 -14.14
CA LEU A 206 5.93 -2.18 -15.28
C LEU A 206 5.03 -2.83 -16.35
N VAL A 207 4.05 -3.64 -15.92
CA VAL A 207 3.10 -4.29 -16.83
C VAL A 207 2.29 -3.24 -17.58
N TYR A 208 1.80 -2.22 -16.88
CA TYR A 208 1.08 -1.10 -17.50
C TYR A 208 1.97 -0.29 -18.43
N ALA A 209 3.23 -0.02 -18.09
CA ALA A 209 4.17 0.67 -18.97
C ALA A 209 4.37 -0.10 -20.29
N LEU A 210 4.59 -1.42 -20.21
CA LEU A 210 4.72 -2.28 -21.40
C LEU A 210 3.45 -2.27 -22.25
N THR A 211 2.27 -2.27 -21.63
CA THR A 211 0.99 -2.18 -22.33
C THR A 211 0.87 -0.86 -23.12
N TRP A 212 1.20 0.27 -22.49
CA TRP A 212 1.13 1.57 -23.12
C TRP A 212 2.13 1.72 -24.27
N PHE A 213 3.37 1.26 -24.08
CA PHE A 213 4.36 1.27 -25.17
C PHE A 213 3.99 0.30 -26.29
N GLY A 214 3.38 -0.84 -26.00
CA GLY A 214 2.85 -1.76 -27.00
C GLY A 214 1.76 -1.11 -27.85
N LEU A 215 0.84 -0.35 -27.23
CA LEU A 215 -0.19 0.42 -27.94
C LEU A 215 0.43 1.53 -28.78
N ALA A 216 1.42 2.28 -28.28
CA ALA A 216 2.14 3.28 -29.05
C ALA A 216 2.81 2.66 -30.28
N LEU A 217 3.49 1.53 -30.13
CA LEU A 217 4.09 0.79 -31.23
C LEU A 217 3.06 0.32 -32.25
N GLY A 218 1.90 -0.16 -31.78
CA GLY A 218 0.77 -0.54 -32.65
C GLY A 218 0.27 0.61 -33.51
N VAL A 219 0.12 1.81 -32.91
CA VAL A 219 -0.26 3.03 -33.65
C VAL A 219 0.81 3.40 -34.70
N ALA A 220 2.10 3.37 -34.33
CA ALA A 220 3.19 3.66 -35.25
C ALA A 220 3.22 2.66 -36.42
N LEU A 221 3.04 1.35 -36.15
CA LEU A 221 2.99 0.31 -37.16
C LEU A 221 1.78 0.49 -38.10
N ALA A 222 0.60 0.79 -37.55
CA ALA A 222 -0.60 1.07 -38.35
C ALA A 222 -0.39 2.29 -39.27
N ALA A 223 0.16 3.37 -38.75
CA ALA A 223 0.48 4.57 -39.54
C ALA A 223 1.47 4.29 -40.67
N TRP A 224 2.52 3.47 -40.38
CA TRP A 224 3.49 3.05 -41.39
C TRP A 224 2.87 2.19 -42.49
N LEU A 225 1.99 1.25 -42.13
CA LEU A 225 1.27 0.40 -43.10
C LEU A 225 0.37 1.21 -44.01
N VAL A 226 -0.37 2.17 -43.45
CA VAL A 226 -1.23 3.09 -44.25
C VAL A 226 -0.39 3.93 -45.21
N ALA A 227 0.67 4.56 -44.71
CA ALA A 227 1.57 5.35 -45.54
C ALA A 227 2.20 4.52 -46.67
N ARG A 228 2.62 3.29 -46.37
CA ARG A 228 3.16 2.36 -47.35
C ARG A 228 2.13 1.94 -48.40
N ALA A 229 0.87 1.73 -48.02
CA ALA A 229 -0.22 1.43 -48.94
C ALA A 229 -0.53 2.61 -49.84
N GLU A 230 -0.63 3.82 -49.30
CA GLU A 230 -0.84 5.04 -50.09
C GLU A 230 0.30 5.28 -51.12
N HIS A 231 1.55 5.08 -50.70
CA HIS A 231 2.69 5.20 -51.61
C HIS A 231 2.64 4.17 -52.76
N ARG A 232 2.19 2.97 -52.52
CA ARG A 232 2.01 1.96 -53.57
C ARG A 232 0.92 2.35 -54.55
N LEU A 233 -0.24 2.80 -54.04
CA LEU A 233 -1.36 3.24 -54.89
C LEU A 233 -0.99 4.46 -55.77
N ARG A 234 -0.25 5.44 -55.24
CA ARG A 234 0.23 6.60 -56.01
C ARG A 234 1.20 6.20 -57.12
N ARG A 235 2.02 5.16 -56.95
CA ARG A 235 2.93 4.64 -58.00
C ARG A 235 2.19 3.89 -59.10
N THR A 236 1.06 3.26 -58.80
CA THR A 236 0.24 2.55 -59.80
C THR A 236 -0.68 3.48 -60.60
N HIS A 237 -0.98 4.70 -60.09
CA HIS A 237 -1.79 5.71 -60.75
C HIS A 237 -0.96 6.93 -61.24
N GLY A 238 0.33 6.78 -61.49
CA GLY A 238 1.18 7.82 -62.05
C GLY A 238 0.79 8.18 -63.51
N PRO A 239 1.18 9.37 -64.01
CA PRO A 239 0.62 10.00 -65.24
C PRO A 239 1.12 9.31 -66.51
N GLY A 240 0.74 8.04 -66.75
CA GLY A 240 1.07 7.30 -67.96
C GLY A 240 -0.13 6.85 -68.76
N ALA A 241 -1.38 7.15 -68.31
CA ALA A 241 -2.59 6.62 -68.96
C ALA A 241 -3.34 7.62 -69.83
N THR A 242 -2.90 8.88 -69.93
CA THR A 242 -3.58 9.92 -70.73
C THR A 242 -2.95 10.19 -72.09
N ASP A 243 -1.69 9.74 -72.31
CA ASP A 243 -0.99 10.01 -73.60
C ASP A 243 -1.31 9.02 -74.77
N VAL A 244 -1.95 7.86 -74.46
CA VAL A 244 -2.26 6.86 -75.48
C VAL A 244 -3.63 7.08 -76.13
N ALA A 245 -4.53 7.89 -75.54
CA ALA A 245 -5.87 8.16 -76.08
C ALA A 245 -5.91 9.35 -77.07
N GLU A 246 -4.89 10.23 -77.07
CA GLU A 246 -4.83 11.41 -77.94
C GLU A 246 -4.10 11.08 -79.24
N SER A 247 -3.19 10.15 -79.30
CA SER A 247 -2.45 9.67 -80.47
C SER A 247 -3.31 8.87 -81.49
N THR A 248 -4.43 8.30 -81.02
CA THR A 248 -5.31 7.49 -81.89
C THR A 248 -6.44 8.35 -82.58
N ARG A 249 -6.61 9.59 -82.19
CA ARG A 249 -7.62 10.53 -82.87
C ARG A 249 -7.07 11.30 -84.01
N ASP A 250 -5.77 11.50 -84.07
CA ASP A 250 -5.16 12.28 -85.23
C ASP A 250 -4.81 11.40 -86.46
N SER A 251 -4.90 10.09 -86.37
CA SER A 251 -4.62 9.17 -87.51
C SER A 251 -5.88 8.71 -88.26
N ALA A 252 -7.05 9.29 -87.96
CA ALA A 252 -8.31 8.93 -88.63
C ALA A 252 -8.94 10.13 -89.43
N ALA A 253 -8.13 11.18 -89.70
CA ALA A 253 -8.60 12.43 -90.44
C ALA A 253 -7.64 12.78 -91.60
N ASP A 254 -7.04 11.78 -92.29
CA ASP A 254 -6.42 11.98 -93.59
C ASP A 254 -6.93 10.91 -94.60
#